data_cce02ba0126d8d5c1c4e8f8809cb6084
#
_entry.id   cce02ba0126d8d5c1c4e8f8809cb6084
#
_cell.length_a   1.000
_cell.length_b   1.000
_cell.length_c   1.000
_cell.angle_alpha   90.00
_cell.angle_beta   90.00
_cell.angle_gamma   90.00
#
_symmetry.space_group_name_H-M   'P 1'
#
loop_
_entity.id
_entity.type
_entity.pdbx_description
1 polymer ?
#
loop_
_entity_poly.entity_id
_entity_poly.type
_entity_poly.pdbx_seq_one_letter_code
_entity_poly.pdbx_strand_id
1 'polypeptide(L)'
;MDSDINRLKIAFKNRQISRRSFLNSLAVLAVAGYGTMGRTHNAAIAAAVSAPPIPVQGINHMTLAVSDPASSLEWYQGLFGMPIAARQGGTIVLQVGDGPQFIALGGNASDNPRITHLCLAVDNFDDERIVQILAENGIEASGQSGAMQSRVRMRGEEFGGAPDGSPELYFGDPDGIVVQLQDTTYCGGAGMLGEDCLATPEPAPSAGLITLQEFNHFTLFVSDQARSVELYQQVFGLAIDTYQGAMPILRVGPGKQFLALAQVPPLSGRIHHASMAVDDFDVDRIFSLLEGYGLSILGEAGSANGPLQAYVAMRGPDRGGAQQGTPELYFTDPDGILIQLQDSSYCGGNGYLGEECGTVENPTGRNN
;
A
#
# COMPACT_ATOMS: atom_id res chain seq x y z
N MET A 1 19.94 34.57 -9.09
CA MET A 1 20.86 33.66 -8.36
C MET A 1 21.13 34.14 -6.94
N ASP A 2 21.74 35.31 -6.70
CA ASP A 2 22.02 35.80 -5.33
C ASP A 2 20.75 36.00 -4.49
N SER A 3 19.63 36.43 -5.08
CA SER A 3 18.35 36.58 -4.41
C SER A 3 17.77 35.25 -3.96
N ASP A 4 17.94 34.21 -4.77
CA ASP A 4 17.39 32.87 -4.50
C ASP A 4 18.20 32.14 -3.45
N ILE A 5 19.52 32.26 -3.51
CA ILE A 5 20.41 31.77 -2.46
C ILE A 5 20.11 32.45 -1.11
N ASN A 6 19.83 33.74 -1.11
CA ASN A 6 19.47 34.46 0.12
C ASN A 6 18.10 34.03 0.66
N ARG A 7 17.10 33.76 -0.20
CA ARG A 7 15.80 33.21 0.20
C ARG A 7 15.96 31.81 0.81
N LEU A 8 16.75 30.93 0.19
CA LEU A 8 17.05 29.60 0.72
C LEU A 8 17.76 29.66 2.09
N LYS A 9 18.74 30.56 2.27
CA LYS A 9 19.40 30.76 3.56
C LYS A 9 18.43 31.22 4.65
N ILE A 10 17.49 32.12 4.31
CA ILE A 10 16.47 32.62 5.25
C ILE A 10 15.51 31.49 5.62
N ALA A 11 15.02 30.71 4.65
CA ALA A 11 14.14 29.59 4.89
C ALA A 11 14.79 28.50 5.75
N PHE A 12 16.08 28.20 5.51
CA PHE A 12 16.85 27.28 6.33
C PHE A 12 17.08 27.81 7.76
N LYS A 13 17.47 29.09 7.91
CA LYS A 13 17.67 29.73 9.21
C LYS A 13 16.38 29.76 10.04
N ASN A 14 15.24 29.92 9.39
CA ASN A 14 13.93 29.94 10.03
C ASN A 14 13.34 28.51 10.22
N ARG A 15 14.11 27.45 9.97
CA ARG A 15 13.68 26.04 10.05
C ARG A 15 12.47 25.70 9.17
N GLN A 16 12.24 26.44 8.11
CA GLN A 16 11.17 26.21 7.13
C GLN A 16 11.54 25.12 6.12
N ILE A 17 12.85 24.84 5.96
CA ILE A 17 13.36 23.75 5.12
C ILE A 17 14.45 22.96 5.86
N SER A 18 14.54 21.66 5.56
CA SER A 18 15.57 20.80 6.13
C SER A 18 16.97 21.10 5.56
N ARG A 19 18.01 20.66 6.26
CA ARG A 19 19.40 20.78 5.77
C ARG A 19 19.58 20.12 4.40
N ARG A 20 18.93 19.00 4.16
CA ARG A 20 18.98 18.26 2.89
C ARG A 20 18.28 19.02 1.76
N SER A 21 17.07 19.55 2.00
CA SER A 21 16.36 20.40 1.05
C SER A 21 17.16 21.65 0.70
N PHE A 22 17.80 22.27 1.69
CA PHE A 22 18.69 23.41 1.48
C PHE A 22 19.88 23.08 0.57
N LEU A 23 20.57 21.94 0.83
CA LEU A 23 21.72 21.51 0.02
C LEU A 23 21.30 21.10 -1.40
N ASN A 24 20.18 20.39 -1.56
CA ASN A 24 19.66 20.02 -2.87
C ASN A 24 19.29 21.26 -3.70
N SER A 25 18.63 22.24 -3.10
CA SER A 25 18.27 23.48 -3.78
C SER A 25 19.49 24.34 -4.15
N LEU A 26 20.55 24.32 -3.33
CA LEU A 26 21.83 24.95 -3.66
C LEU A 26 22.54 24.24 -4.82
N ALA A 27 22.50 22.92 -4.88
CA ALA A 27 23.08 22.14 -5.98
C ALA A 27 22.38 22.47 -7.33
N VAL A 28 21.05 22.57 -7.33
CA VAL A 28 20.26 22.96 -8.51
C VAL A 28 20.62 24.38 -8.98
N LEU A 29 20.79 25.34 -8.07
CA LEU A 29 21.17 26.71 -8.43
C LEU A 29 22.61 26.80 -8.94
N ALA A 30 23.53 25.97 -8.42
CA ALA A 30 24.90 25.91 -8.89
C ALA A 30 25.00 25.39 -10.33
N VAL A 31 24.19 24.38 -10.69
CA VAL A 31 24.12 23.83 -12.04
C VAL A 31 23.51 24.82 -13.04
N ALA A 32 22.50 25.60 -12.61
CA ALA A 32 21.90 26.64 -13.46
C ALA A 32 22.83 27.83 -13.74
N GLY A 33 23.87 28.05 -12.91
CA GLY A 33 24.81 29.16 -13.04
C GLY A 33 25.99 28.93 -13.99
N TYR A 34 26.24 27.68 -14.44
CA TYR A 34 27.35 27.33 -15.32
C TYR A 34 26.99 27.13 -16.80
N GLY A 35 25.80 27.49 -17.21
CA GLY A 35 25.21 27.17 -18.53
C GLY A 35 25.33 28.26 -19.60
N THR A 36 26.52 28.88 -19.82
CA THR A 36 26.75 29.64 -21.06
C THR A 36 28.16 29.39 -21.58
N MET A 37 28.39 28.27 -22.23
CA MET A 37 29.33 28.07 -23.33
C MET A 37 29.23 26.65 -23.89
N GLY A 38 28.92 26.56 -25.20
CA GLY A 38 29.18 25.35 -25.97
C GLY A 38 27.98 24.45 -26.26
N ARG A 39 27.32 24.69 -27.42
CA ARG A 39 26.51 23.68 -28.12
C ARG A 39 27.39 22.46 -28.41
N THR A 40 27.17 21.39 -27.78
CA THR A 40 27.21 19.96 -28.17
C THR A 40 27.29 19.11 -26.93
N HIS A 41 26.35 18.32 -26.71
CA HIS A 41 26.09 17.19 -25.83
C HIS A 41 24.80 17.43 -25.05
N ASN A 42 23.66 17.08 -25.68
CA ASN A 42 22.48 16.64 -24.96
C ASN A 42 22.81 15.28 -24.31
N ALA A 43 23.73 15.27 -23.37
CA ALA A 43 23.72 14.30 -22.30
C ALA A 43 22.78 14.91 -21.27
N ALA A 44 21.57 14.37 -21.18
CA ALA A 44 20.70 14.59 -20.06
C ALA A 44 21.56 14.41 -18.80
N ILE A 45 21.82 15.52 -18.08
CA ILE A 45 22.12 15.43 -16.67
C ILE A 45 20.78 15.06 -16.05
N ALA A 46 20.42 13.77 -16.13
CA ALA A 46 19.54 13.19 -15.14
C ALA A 46 20.26 13.51 -13.81
N ALA A 47 19.71 14.46 -13.06
CA ALA A 47 20.05 14.57 -11.66
C ALA A 47 20.02 13.12 -11.17
N ALA A 48 21.13 12.62 -10.66
CA ALA A 48 21.13 11.30 -10.04
C ALA A 48 20.14 11.42 -8.90
N VAL A 49 18.91 10.98 -9.15
CA VAL A 49 17.91 10.80 -8.12
C VAL A 49 18.56 9.75 -7.24
N SER A 50 19.09 10.17 -6.10
CA SER A 50 19.63 9.22 -5.14
C SER A 50 18.55 8.21 -4.88
N ALA A 51 18.88 6.92 -4.97
CA ALA A 51 17.94 5.86 -4.64
C ALA A 51 17.24 6.20 -3.31
N PRO A 52 15.95 5.88 -3.19
CA PRO A 52 15.22 6.16 -1.96
C PRO A 52 15.92 5.48 -0.78
N PRO A 53 15.86 6.05 0.42
CA PRO A 53 16.49 5.46 1.61
C PRO A 53 16.07 4.02 1.86
N ILE A 54 14.80 3.70 1.63
CA ILE A 54 14.22 2.35 1.73
C ILE A 54 13.49 2.07 0.40
N PRO A 55 14.13 1.33 -0.54
CA PRO A 55 13.52 1.01 -1.83
C PRO A 55 12.44 -0.06 -1.66
N VAL A 56 11.19 0.31 -1.96
CA VAL A 56 10.03 -0.60 -1.94
C VAL A 56 9.85 -1.26 -3.30
N GLN A 57 9.60 -2.58 -3.30
CA GLN A 57 9.41 -3.39 -4.50
C GLN A 57 7.96 -3.75 -4.77
N GLY A 58 7.10 -3.74 -3.75
CA GLY A 58 5.69 -4.07 -3.91
C GLY A 58 4.95 -4.11 -2.58
N ILE A 59 3.67 -4.42 -2.68
CA ILE A 59 2.82 -4.78 -1.55
C ILE A 59 3.04 -6.26 -1.28
N ASN A 60 3.27 -6.62 0.00
CA ASN A 60 3.45 -8.02 0.38
C ASN A 60 2.17 -8.62 0.94
N HIS A 61 1.58 -8.02 1.98
CA HIS A 61 0.39 -8.60 2.61
C HIS A 61 -0.48 -7.59 3.34
N MET A 62 -1.66 -8.06 3.75
CA MET A 62 -2.45 -7.42 4.79
C MET A 62 -2.74 -8.40 5.93
N THR A 63 -2.93 -7.86 7.13
CA THR A 63 -3.39 -8.64 8.27
C THR A 63 -4.76 -8.14 8.72
N LEU A 64 -5.67 -9.08 8.90
CA LEU A 64 -7.04 -8.84 9.35
C LEU A 64 -7.19 -9.23 10.82
N ALA A 65 -7.72 -8.33 11.64
CA ALA A 65 -8.38 -8.70 12.87
C ALA A 65 -9.82 -9.07 12.51
N VAL A 66 -10.23 -10.27 12.84
CA VAL A 66 -11.56 -10.83 12.51
C VAL A 66 -12.30 -11.25 13.76
N SER A 67 -13.64 -11.29 13.71
CA SER A 67 -14.45 -11.67 14.85
C SER A 67 -14.39 -13.17 15.15
N ASP A 68 -14.27 -13.99 14.10
CA ASP A 68 -14.13 -15.44 14.18
C ASP A 68 -13.15 -15.95 13.11
N PRO A 69 -11.89 -16.27 13.50
CA PRO A 69 -10.88 -16.73 12.55
C PRO A 69 -11.25 -17.99 11.78
N ALA A 70 -12.02 -18.91 12.38
CA ALA A 70 -12.41 -20.13 11.72
C ALA A 70 -13.46 -19.88 10.63
N SER A 71 -14.48 -19.08 10.95
CA SER A 71 -15.50 -18.66 9.97
C SER A 71 -14.91 -17.82 8.86
N SER A 72 -13.98 -16.91 9.19
CA SER A 72 -13.27 -16.11 8.17
C SER A 72 -12.42 -16.98 7.25
N LEU A 73 -11.69 -17.98 7.79
CA LEU A 73 -10.94 -18.95 6.99
C LEU A 73 -11.83 -19.67 5.99
N GLU A 74 -12.94 -20.24 6.47
CA GLU A 74 -13.90 -20.98 5.62
C GLU A 74 -14.43 -20.05 4.51
N TRP A 75 -14.77 -18.82 4.86
CA TRP A 75 -15.32 -17.85 3.92
C TRP A 75 -14.29 -17.44 2.85
N TYR A 76 -13.08 -17.05 3.23
CA TYR A 76 -12.04 -16.65 2.26
C TYR A 76 -11.62 -17.83 1.36
N GLN A 77 -11.48 -19.03 1.91
CA GLN A 77 -11.17 -20.22 1.13
C GLN A 77 -12.33 -20.61 0.20
N GLY A 78 -13.57 -20.51 0.63
CA GLY A 78 -14.73 -20.82 -0.18
C GLY A 78 -14.91 -19.87 -1.36
N LEU A 79 -14.70 -18.56 -1.15
CA LEU A 79 -14.83 -17.54 -2.20
C LEU A 79 -13.61 -17.54 -3.16
N PHE A 80 -12.40 -17.59 -2.65
CA PHE A 80 -11.18 -17.36 -3.44
C PHE A 80 -10.31 -18.60 -3.65
N GLY A 81 -10.59 -19.71 -2.99
CA GLY A 81 -9.78 -20.93 -3.12
C GLY A 81 -8.35 -20.80 -2.56
N MET A 82 -8.12 -19.85 -1.65
CA MET A 82 -6.78 -19.52 -1.15
C MET A 82 -6.17 -20.68 -0.33
N PRO A 83 -5.00 -21.21 -0.70
CA PRO A 83 -4.32 -22.22 0.11
C PRO A 83 -3.66 -21.58 1.33
N ILE A 84 -3.43 -22.37 2.38
CA ILE A 84 -2.66 -21.93 3.54
C ILE A 84 -1.17 -22.13 3.26
N ALA A 85 -0.42 -21.01 3.19
CA ALA A 85 1.02 -21.01 2.93
C ALA A 85 1.85 -21.15 4.21
N ALA A 86 1.35 -20.66 5.34
CA ALA A 86 2.04 -20.72 6.63
C ALA A 86 1.07 -20.56 7.80
N ARG A 87 1.56 -20.86 9.00
CA ARG A 87 0.86 -20.60 10.27
C ARG A 87 1.81 -19.91 11.24
N GLN A 88 1.35 -18.80 11.81
CA GLN A 88 2.10 -18.02 12.80
C GLN A 88 1.41 -18.15 14.17
N GLY A 89 1.64 -19.27 14.84
CA GLY A 89 0.84 -19.66 15.99
C GLY A 89 -0.62 -19.85 15.59
N GLY A 90 -1.52 -19.03 16.14
CA GLY A 90 -2.94 -19.04 15.77
C GLY A 90 -3.28 -18.27 14.48
N THR A 91 -2.38 -17.44 13.97
CA THR A 91 -2.59 -16.68 12.74
C THR A 91 -2.43 -17.57 11.52
N ILE A 92 -3.38 -17.49 10.58
CA ILE A 92 -3.41 -18.28 9.34
C ILE A 92 -3.01 -17.39 8.18
N VAL A 93 -2.04 -17.84 7.40
CA VAL A 93 -1.50 -17.12 6.22
C VAL A 93 -2.10 -17.73 4.97
N LEU A 94 -2.99 -16.99 4.30
CA LEU A 94 -3.66 -17.38 3.06
C LEU A 94 -2.94 -16.79 1.87
N GLN A 95 -2.38 -17.64 1.00
CA GLN A 95 -1.63 -17.22 -0.18
C GLN A 95 -2.53 -16.49 -1.19
N VAL A 96 -2.03 -15.41 -1.76
CA VAL A 96 -2.64 -14.66 -2.86
C VAL A 96 -1.85 -14.93 -4.14
N GLY A 97 -2.52 -15.35 -5.19
CA GLY A 97 -1.86 -15.70 -6.46
C GLY A 97 -0.82 -16.80 -6.27
N ASP A 98 0.29 -16.69 -7.00
CA ASP A 98 1.40 -17.66 -6.94
C ASP A 98 2.41 -17.33 -5.82
N GLY A 99 2.10 -16.36 -4.92
CA GLY A 99 2.90 -15.96 -3.77
C GLY A 99 4.04 -15.02 -4.13
N PRO A 100 4.80 -14.44 -3.17
CA PRO A 100 4.73 -14.62 -1.72
C PRO A 100 3.65 -13.79 -1.02
N GLN A 101 2.79 -13.10 -1.77
CA GLN A 101 1.73 -12.25 -1.21
C GLN A 101 0.69 -13.08 -0.44
N PHE A 102 0.12 -12.49 0.62
CA PHE A 102 -0.86 -13.22 1.42
C PHE A 102 -1.84 -12.31 2.20
N ILE A 103 -2.94 -12.88 2.64
CA ILE A 103 -3.81 -12.33 3.67
C ILE A 103 -3.55 -13.12 4.95
N ALA A 104 -3.21 -12.43 6.04
CA ALA A 104 -3.09 -13.05 7.35
C ALA A 104 -4.39 -12.86 8.14
N LEU A 105 -5.02 -13.95 8.56
CA LEU A 105 -6.15 -13.93 9.48
C LEU A 105 -5.63 -14.03 10.91
N GLY A 106 -5.88 -13.00 11.73
CA GLY A 106 -5.47 -12.97 13.13
C GLY A 106 -6.01 -14.18 13.90
N GLY A 107 -5.16 -14.82 14.71
CA GLY A 107 -5.48 -16.07 15.39
C GLY A 107 -6.43 -15.93 16.60
N ASN A 108 -6.74 -14.72 17.01
CA ASN A 108 -7.66 -14.44 18.12
C ASN A 108 -8.86 -13.65 17.62
N ALA A 109 -10.05 -13.98 18.12
CA ALA A 109 -11.26 -13.20 17.88
C ALA A 109 -11.08 -11.73 18.32
N SER A 110 -11.64 -10.81 17.53
CA SER A 110 -11.57 -9.38 17.76
C SER A 110 -12.96 -8.77 17.85
N ASP A 111 -13.19 -7.93 18.86
CA ASP A 111 -14.42 -7.13 18.97
C ASP A 111 -14.41 -5.90 18.05
N ASN A 112 -13.29 -5.68 17.34
CA ASN A 112 -13.13 -4.57 16.40
C ASN A 112 -12.47 -5.08 15.10
N PRO A 113 -13.22 -5.77 14.22
CA PRO A 113 -12.71 -6.29 12.97
C PRO A 113 -12.24 -5.17 12.05
N ARG A 114 -11.06 -5.35 11.45
CA ARG A 114 -10.45 -4.37 10.55
C ARG A 114 -9.19 -4.89 9.87
N ILE A 115 -8.72 -4.19 8.87
CA ILE A 115 -7.34 -4.32 8.39
C ILE A 115 -6.42 -3.66 9.44
N THR A 116 -5.58 -4.43 10.12
CA THR A 116 -4.70 -3.93 11.18
C THR A 116 -3.46 -3.25 10.66
N HIS A 117 -2.90 -3.76 9.57
CA HIS A 117 -1.76 -3.19 8.86
C HIS A 117 -1.67 -3.72 7.44
N LEU A 118 -0.94 -2.97 6.63
CA LEU A 118 -0.43 -3.38 5.33
C LEU A 118 1.08 -3.63 5.43
N CYS A 119 1.63 -4.45 4.55
CA CYS A 119 3.06 -4.69 4.47
C CYS A 119 3.60 -4.33 3.09
N LEU A 120 4.73 -3.63 3.09
CA LEU A 120 5.51 -3.32 1.90
C LEU A 120 6.77 -4.19 1.86
N ALA A 121 7.03 -4.80 0.71
CA ALA A 121 8.23 -5.56 0.44
C ALA A 121 9.39 -4.62 0.09
N VAL A 122 10.54 -4.80 0.71
CA VAL A 122 11.74 -3.98 0.51
C VAL A 122 12.94 -4.84 0.13
N ASP A 123 13.79 -4.31 -0.74
CA ASP A 123 15.04 -4.97 -1.09
C ASP A 123 16.05 -4.92 0.05
N ASN A 124 16.79 -6.00 0.21
CA ASN A 124 17.88 -6.09 1.18
C ASN A 124 17.41 -5.67 2.58
N PHE A 125 16.35 -6.33 3.04
CA PHE A 125 15.78 -6.07 4.36
C PHE A 125 16.83 -6.27 5.46
N ASP A 126 16.98 -5.24 6.27
CA ASP A 126 17.86 -5.19 7.43
C ASP A 126 17.18 -4.25 8.44
N ASP A 127 16.63 -4.83 9.48
CA ASP A 127 15.77 -4.13 10.43
C ASP A 127 16.50 -3.05 11.20
N GLU A 128 17.77 -3.28 11.58
CA GLU A 128 18.58 -2.27 12.30
C GLU A 128 18.85 -1.04 11.40
N ARG A 129 19.27 -1.28 10.16
CA ARG A 129 19.49 -0.22 9.16
C ARG A 129 18.20 0.53 8.86
N ILE A 130 17.09 -0.18 8.67
CA ILE A 130 15.79 0.44 8.35
C ILE A 130 15.29 1.28 9.53
N VAL A 131 15.39 0.79 10.77
CA VAL A 131 15.03 1.56 11.98
C VAL A 131 15.84 2.85 12.06
N GLN A 132 17.15 2.79 11.76
CA GLN A 132 17.98 4.00 11.75
C GLN A 132 17.50 5.01 10.69
N ILE A 133 17.19 4.55 9.46
CA ILE A 133 16.67 5.41 8.38
C ILE A 133 15.33 6.02 8.80
N LEU A 134 14.41 5.24 9.38
CA LEU A 134 13.14 5.73 9.88
C LEU A 134 13.33 6.82 10.94
N ALA A 135 14.27 6.63 11.89
CA ALA A 135 14.57 7.60 12.93
C ALA A 135 15.16 8.91 12.35
N GLU A 136 16.03 8.81 11.33
CA GLU A 136 16.56 9.97 10.60
C GLU A 136 15.49 10.77 9.86
N ASN A 137 14.35 10.14 9.57
CA ASN A 137 13.17 10.76 8.94
C ASN A 137 12.04 11.08 9.95
N GLY A 138 12.36 11.09 11.26
CA GLY A 138 11.44 11.53 12.31
C GLY A 138 10.49 10.45 12.84
N ILE A 139 10.67 9.18 12.45
CA ILE A 139 9.92 8.04 12.98
C ILE A 139 10.73 7.43 14.12
N GLU A 140 10.33 7.68 15.36
CA GLU A 140 11.07 7.33 16.57
C GLU A 140 11.07 5.80 16.82
N ALA A 141 12.24 5.23 17.12
CA ALA A 141 12.38 3.84 17.56
C ALA A 141 11.95 3.71 19.04
N SER A 142 10.65 3.62 19.28
CA SER A 142 10.06 3.65 20.63
C SER A 142 9.65 2.27 21.16
N GLY A 143 9.78 1.20 20.35
CA GLY A 143 9.21 -0.11 20.66
C GLY A 143 7.70 -0.20 20.45
N GLN A 144 7.09 0.83 19.84
CA GLN A 144 5.67 0.90 19.49
C GLN A 144 5.49 1.25 18.00
N SER A 145 4.28 1.13 17.48
CA SER A 145 3.93 1.50 16.11
C SER A 145 2.77 2.51 16.07
N GLY A 146 2.78 3.45 17.02
CA GLY A 146 1.91 4.63 16.99
C GLY A 146 2.36 5.64 15.93
N ALA A 147 1.66 6.79 15.82
CA ALA A 147 2.00 7.83 14.86
C ALA A 147 3.47 8.26 15.00
N MET A 148 4.22 8.17 13.89
CA MET A 148 5.66 8.48 13.80
C MET A 148 6.52 7.70 14.80
N GLN A 149 6.17 6.44 15.06
CA GLN A 149 6.91 5.51 15.92
C GLN A 149 7.18 4.20 15.19
N SER A 150 8.27 3.53 15.55
CA SER A 150 8.63 2.22 14.98
C SER A 150 9.02 1.22 16.07
N ARG A 151 8.84 -0.05 15.72
CA ARG A 151 9.24 -1.20 16.54
C ARG A 151 9.67 -2.37 15.66
N VAL A 152 10.55 -3.19 16.19
CA VAL A 152 10.85 -4.52 15.67
C VAL A 152 10.27 -5.55 16.65
N ARG A 153 9.54 -6.51 16.13
CA ARG A 153 9.09 -7.69 16.84
C ARG A 153 9.90 -8.87 16.35
N MET A 154 10.55 -9.58 17.23
CA MET A 154 11.18 -10.85 16.90
C MET A 154 10.13 -11.96 17.00
N ARG A 155 9.72 -12.55 15.87
CA ARG A 155 8.78 -13.67 15.85
C ARG A 155 9.54 -14.97 16.09
N GLY A 156 9.35 -15.54 17.28
CA GLY A 156 10.02 -16.76 17.70
C GLY A 156 9.47 -18.02 17.03
N GLU A 157 10.18 -19.13 17.26
CA GLU A 157 9.86 -20.43 16.69
C GLU A 157 8.45 -20.93 17.08
N GLU A 158 8.00 -20.62 18.28
CA GLU A 158 6.66 -20.95 18.77
C GLU A 158 5.52 -20.27 17.99
N PHE A 159 5.85 -19.20 17.26
CA PHE A 159 4.96 -18.50 16.33
C PHE A 159 5.36 -18.72 14.86
N GLY A 160 6.10 -19.80 14.55
CA GLY A 160 6.51 -20.15 13.22
C GLY A 160 7.62 -19.27 12.65
N GLY A 161 8.40 -18.59 13.48
CA GLY A 161 9.62 -17.88 13.09
C GLY A 161 10.87 -18.75 13.14
N ALA A 162 12.04 -18.13 12.91
CA ALA A 162 13.33 -18.78 13.06
C ALA A 162 13.65 -19.08 14.55
N PRO A 163 14.57 -20.01 14.87
CA PRO A 163 15.01 -20.27 16.23
C PRO A 163 15.58 -19.03 16.95
N ASP A 164 16.32 -18.20 16.21
CA ASP A 164 16.85 -16.92 16.72
C ASP A 164 15.86 -15.75 16.53
N GLY A 165 14.65 -16.03 16.05
CA GLY A 165 13.60 -15.06 15.74
C GLY A 165 13.67 -14.56 14.29
N SER A 166 12.49 -14.27 13.71
CA SER A 166 12.35 -13.56 12.43
C SER A 166 11.96 -12.11 12.73
N PRO A 167 12.76 -11.10 12.33
CA PRO A 167 12.43 -9.71 12.59
C PRO A 167 11.23 -9.25 11.76
N GLU A 168 10.28 -8.65 12.42
CA GLU A 168 9.10 -8.01 11.84
C GLU A 168 9.12 -6.53 12.21
N LEU A 169 9.38 -5.67 11.23
CA LEU A 169 9.50 -4.23 11.46
C LEU A 169 8.18 -3.54 11.16
N TYR A 170 7.68 -2.77 12.10
CA TYR A 170 6.46 -1.98 11.99
C TYR A 170 6.73 -0.51 12.25
N PHE A 171 6.07 0.37 11.53
CA PHE A 171 6.01 1.78 11.89
C PHE A 171 4.59 2.33 11.69
N GLY A 172 4.25 3.40 12.41
CA GLY A 172 3.06 4.17 12.18
C GLY A 172 3.38 5.40 11.31
N ASP A 173 2.58 5.61 10.28
CA ASP A 173 2.65 6.82 9.47
C ASP A 173 2.24 8.08 10.29
N PRO A 174 2.18 9.28 9.71
CA PRO A 174 1.78 10.48 10.44
C PRO A 174 0.42 10.42 11.14
N ASP A 175 -0.49 9.59 10.65
CA ASP A 175 -1.82 9.36 11.24
C ASP A 175 -1.89 8.10 12.13
N GLY A 176 -0.79 7.39 12.29
CA GLY A 176 -0.71 6.15 13.06
C GLY A 176 -1.20 4.92 12.30
N ILE A 177 -1.34 5.01 10.97
CA ILE A 177 -1.62 3.84 10.14
C ILE A 177 -0.39 2.93 10.19
N VAL A 178 -0.58 1.69 10.61
CA VAL A 178 0.51 0.75 10.79
C VAL A 178 0.93 0.17 9.43
N VAL A 179 2.20 0.32 9.11
CA VAL A 179 2.86 -0.26 7.94
C VAL A 179 3.96 -1.21 8.44
N GLN A 180 3.93 -2.44 7.95
CA GLN A 180 5.01 -3.40 8.15
C GLN A 180 5.98 -3.31 6.96
N LEU A 181 7.27 -3.49 7.23
CA LEU A 181 8.30 -3.64 6.20
C LEU A 181 8.92 -5.02 6.34
N GLN A 182 9.07 -5.72 5.21
CA GLN A 182 9.65 -7.07 5.15
C GLN A 182 10.46 -7.26 3.88
N ASP A 183 11.29 -8.31 3.88
CA ASP A 183 12.02 -8.71 2.68
C ASP A 183 11.07 -9.10 1.55
N THR A 184 11.54 -8.98 0.31
CA THR A 184 10.77 -9.38 -0.89
C THR A 184 10.43 -10.87 -0.92
N THR A 185 11.16 -11.70 -0.19
CA THR A 185 10.92 -13.14 -0.08
C THR A 185 9.99 -13.54 1.05
N TYR A 186 9.61 -12.59 1.91
CA TYR A 186 8.75 -12.85 3.06
C TYR A 186 7.40 -13.41 2.63
N CYS A 187 7.09 -14.61 3.08
CA CYS A 187 5.83 -15.30 2.84
C CYS A 187 5.07 -15.65 4.14
N GLY A 188 5.50 -15.09 5.27
CA GLY A 188 4.90 -15.35 6.58
C GLY A 188 5.35 -16.65 7.25
N GLY A 189 6.31 -17.35 6.67
CA GLY A 189 6.84 -18.63 7.13
C GLY A 189 7.99 -18.52 8.14
N ALA A 190 8.72 -19.60 8.32
CA ALA A 190 9.95 -19.69 9.10
C ALA A 190 11.12 -18.99 8.36
N GLY A 191 12.36 -19.21 8.84
CA GLY A 191 13.55 -18.55 8.30
C GLY A 191 13.79 -17.18 8.90
N MET A 192 15.01 -16.66 8.73
CA MET A 192 15.39 -15.36 9.30
C MET A 192 14.59 -14.20 8.68
N LEU A 193 14.24 -14.31 7.41
CA LEU A 193 13.43 -13.32 6.70
C LEU A 193 11.94 -13.74 6.60
N GLY A 194 11.54 -14.86 7.23
CA GLY A 194 10.20 -15.40 7.13
C GLY A 194 9.88 -15.97 5.74
N GLU A 195 10.91 -16.44 5.05
CA GLU A 195 10.91 -16.90 3.67
C GLU A 195 10.62 -18.40 3.52
N ASP A 196 10.73 -19.17 4.60
CA ASP A 196 10.52 -20.62 4.59
C ASP A 196 9.04 -20.95 4.78
N CYS A 197 8.26 -20.80 3.73
CA CYS A 197 6.87 -21.24 3.70
C CYS A 197 6.71 -22.71 3.32
N LEU A 198 5.50 -23.24 3.46
CA LEU A 198 5.20 -24.61 3.08
C LEU A 198 5.55 -24.81 1.60
N ALA A 199 6.46 -25.75 1.32
CA ALA A 199 6.85 -26.11 -0.05
C ALA A 199 5.64 -26.53 -0.91
N THR A 200 4.62 -27.10 -0.26
CA THR A 200 3.28 -27.33 -0.83
C THR A 200 2.28 -26.70 0.15
N PRO A 201 1.66 -25.57 -0.19
CA PRO A 201 0.63 -24.98 0.63
C PRO A 201 -0.52 -25.96 0.91
N GLU A 202 -1.12 -25.87 2.09
CA GLU A 202 -2.30 -26.67 2.42
C GLU A 202 -3.46 -26.22 1.50
N PRO A 203 -4.00 -27.09 0.63
CA PRO A 203 -5.01 -26.67 -0.34
C PRO A 203 -6.29 -26.22 0.34
N ALA A 204 -6.98 -25.24 -0.27
CA ALA A 204 -8.34 -24.94 0.13
C ALA A 204 -9.28 -26.13 -0.18
N PRO A 205 -10.41 -26.26 0.52
CA PRO A 205 -11.41 -27.30 0.26
C PRO A 205 -12.00 -27.27 -1.15
N SER A 206 -11.96 -26.12 -1.83
CA SER A 206 -12.44 -25.92 -3.20
C SER A 206 -11.53 -24.96 -3.96
N ALA A 207 -11.66 -24.91 -5.29
CA ALA A 207 -10.92 -23.97 -6.13
C ALA A 207 -11.34 -22.50 -5.95
N GLY A 208 -12.39 -22.24 -5.18
CA GLY A 208 -12.99 -20.91 -5.08
C GLY A 208 -13.83 -20.52 -6.30
N LEU A 209 -14.44 -19.38 -6.24
CA LEU A 209 -15.30 -18.83 -7.31
C LEU A 209 -14.58 -17.72 -8.08
N ILE A 210 -13.66 -17.02 -7.43
CA ILE A 210 -12.90 -15.88 -7.97
C ILE A 210 -11.42 -16.13 -7.68
N THR A 211 -10.58 -16.11 -8.70
CA THR A 211 -9.14 -16.27 -8.56
C THR A 211 -8.47 -14.91 -8.38
N LEU A 212 -7.81 -14.70 -7.24
CA LEU A 212 -7.00 -13.51 -6.98
C LEU A 212 -5.61 -13.68 -7.60
N GLN A 213 -5.10 -12.62 -8.23
CA GLN A 213 -3.76 -12.62 -8.83
C GLN A 213 -2.72 -12.01 -7.89
N GLU A 214 -2.98 -10.80 -7.41
CA GLU A 214 -2.08 -10.05 -6.54
C GLU A 214 -2.86 -8.96 -5.78
N PHE A 215 -2.21 -8.32 -4.81
CA PHE A 215 -2.69 -7.04 -4.30
C PHE A 215 -2.54 -5.98 -5.39
N ASN A 216 -3.57 -5.13 -5.52
CA ASN A 216 -3.50 -3.98 -6.41
C ASN A 216 -3.14 -2.70 -5.63
N HIS A 217 -3.90 -2.35 -4.58
CA HIS A 217 -3.63 -1.15 -3.81
C HIS A 217 -4.23 -1.17 -2.40
N PHE A 218 -3.81 -0.17 -1.61
CA PHE A 218 -4.50 0.22 -0.38
C PHE A 218 -4.94 1.67 -0.47
N THR A 219 -6.15 1.96 0.03
CA THR A 219 -6.61 3.33 0.25
C THR A 219 -6.52 3.65 1.73
N LEU A 220 -5.76 4.70 2.04
CA LEU A 220 -5.50 5.18 3.39
C LEU A 220 -6.28 6.46 3.63
N PHE A 221 -7.00 6.53 4.75
CA PHE A 221 -7.65 7.76 5.20
C PHE A 221 -6.70 8.53 6.10
N VAL A 222 -6.25 9.68 5.62
CA VAL A 222 -5.27 10.54 6.26
C VAL A 222 -5.86 11.89 6.67
N SER A 223 -5.30 12.50 7.71
CA SER A 223 -5.74 13.83 8.18
C SER A 223 -5.14 14.96 7.36
N ASP A 224 -3.90 14.80 6.93
CA ASP A 224 -3.13 15.75 6.12
C ASP A 224 -2.43 14.98 4.99
N GLN A 225 -2.99 15.11 3.78
CA GLN A 225 -2.52 14.40 2.59
C GLN A 225 -1.10 14.83 2.19
N ALA A 226 -0.79 16.14 2.29
CA ALA A 226 0.52 16.66 1.92
C ALA A 226 1.62 16.09 2.83
N ARG A 227 1.36 16.01 4.14
CA ARG A 227 2.27 15.43 5.13
C ARG A 227 2.51 13.94 4.87
N SER A 228 1.46 13.19 4.55
CA SER A 228 1.59 11.77 4.25
C SER A 228 2.33 11.54 2.93
N VAL A 229 2.02 12.30 1.87
CA VAL A 229 2.76 12.26 0.59
C VAL A 229 4.24 12.55 0.82
N GLU A 230 4.57 13.60 1.58
CA GLU A 230 5.97 13.97 1.89
C GLU A 230 6.71 12.79 2.54
N LEU A 231 6.11 12.14 3.54
CA LEU A 231 6.73 10.99 4.21
C LEU A 231 6.99 9.84 3.24
N TYR A 232 5.95 9.39 2.52
CA TYR A 232 6.08 8.24 1.62
C TYR A 232 7.06 8.51 0.46
N GLN A 233 7.15 9.75 -0.01
CA GLN A 233 8.14 10.13 -1.02
C GLN A 233 9.55 10.22 -0.45
N GLN A 234 9.75 10.83 0.72
CA GLN A 234 11.08 11.02 1.30
C GLN A 234 11.71 9.70 1.74
N VAL A 235 10.93 8.83 2.36
CA VAL A 235 11.45 7.58 2.94
C VAL A 235 11.53 6.47 1.89
N PHE A 236 10.48 6.32 1.09
CA PHE A 236 10.31 5.16 0.20
C PHE A 236 10.44 5.51 -1.29
N GLY A 237 10.50 6.80 -1.65
CA GLY A 237 10.60 7.24 -3.03
C GLY A 237 9.32 7.01 -3.85
N LEU A 238 8.16 6.85 -3.20
CA LEU A 238 6.91 6.59 -3.91
C LEU A 238 6.49 7.80 -4.71
N ALA A 239 6.64 7.73 -6.03
CA ALA A 239 6.23 8.82 -6.92
C ALA A 239 4.71 8.90 -7.04
N ILE A 240 4.17 10.12 -7.15
CA ILE A 240 2.78 10.31 -7.57
C ILE A 240 2.73 9.97 -9.06
N ASP A 241 1.96 8.95 -9.42
CA ASP A 241 1.79 8.47 -10.78
C ASP A 241 0.56 9.06 -11.46
N THR A 242 -0.51 9.27 -10.70
CA THR A 242 -1.76 9.85 -11.18
C THR A 242 -2.58 10.40 -10.01
N TYR A 243 -3.78 10.93 -10.32
CA TYR A 243 -4.73 11.43 -9.33
C TYR A 243 -6.13 10.87 -9.59
N GLN A 244 -6.84 10.57 -8.52
CA GLN A 244 -8.29 10.31 -8.57
C GLN A 244 -9.03 11.50 -7.94
N GLY A 245 -9.46 12.46 -8.78
CA GLY A 245 -9.87 13.76 -8.29
C GLY A 245 -8.70 14.47 -7.60
N ALA A 246 -8.85 14.83 -6.33
CA ALA A 246 -7.77 15.43 -5.53
C ALA A 246 -6.87 14.39 -4.83
N MET A 247 -7.18 13.10 -4.94
CA MET A 247 -6.47 12.03 -4.24
C MET A 247 -5.24 11.59 -5.04
N PRO A 248 -4.01 11.76 -4.52
CA PRO A 248 -2.81 11.27 -5.17
C PRO A 248 -2.70 9.75 -5.07
N ILE A 249 -2.22 9.16 -6.14
CA ILE A 249 -1.93 7.74 -6.30
C ILE A 249 -0.42 7.58 -6.31
N LEU A 250 0.14 6.99 -5.25
CA LEU A 250 1.57 6.81 -5.06
C LEU A 250 1.98 5.41 -5.52
N ARG A 251 2.79 5.31 -6.56
CA ARG A 251 3.27 4.04 -7.12
C ARG A 251 4.13 3.28 -6.12
N VAL A 252 3.82 2.00 -5.91
CA VAL A 252 4.57 1.07 -5.07
C VAL A 252 5.34 0.09 -5.96
N GLY A 253 6.66 0.15 -5.90
CA GLY A 253 7.52 -0.70 -6.72
C GLY A 253 7.42 -0.41 -8.23
N PRO A 254 7.95 -1.31 -9.07
CA PRO A 254 7.99 -1.13 -10.53
C PRO A 254 6.67 -1.51 -11.23
N GLY A 255 5.74 -2.13 -10.51
CA GLY A 255 4.48 -2.65 -11.07
C GLY A 255 3.35 -1.62 -11.10
N LYS A 256 2.11 -2.11 -11.02
CA LYS A 256 0.89 -1.30 -11.02
C LYS A 256 0.36 -1.02 -9.61
N GLN A 257 0.97 -1.61 -8.60
CA GLN A 257 0.55 -1.46 -7.21
C GLN A 257 0.71 -0.02 -6.72
N PHE A 258 -0.17 0.43 -5.82
CA PHE A 258 -0.11 1.80 -5.32
C PHE A 258 -0.72 1.97 -3.92
N LEU A 259 -0.43 3.12 -3.30
CA LEU A 259 -1.16 3.65 -2.16
C LEU A 259 -1.98 4.86 -2.61
N ALA A 260 -3.26 4.87 -2.29
CA ALA A 260 -4.16 6.01 -2.49
C ALA A 260 -4.34 6.75 -1.16
N LEU A 261 -4.04 8.05 -1.11
CA LEU A 261 -4.11 8.84 0.11
C LEU A 261 -5.33 9.76 0.08
N ALA A 262 -6.42 9.35 0.71
CA ALA A 262 -7.64 10.12 0.78
C ALA A 262 -7.67 11.01 2.04
N GLN A 263 -7.78 12.32 1.87
CA GLN A 263 -7.88 13.25 3.01
C GLN A 263 -9.29 13.25 3.58
N VAL A 264 -9.47 12.53 4.69
CA VAL A 264 -10.76 12.41 5.40
C VAL A 264 -10.53 12.61 6.90
N PRO A 265 -10.25 13.84 7.36
CA PRO A 265 -9.82 14.10 8.74
C PRO A 265 -10.67 13.45 9.84
N PRO A 266 -12.02 13.46 9.75
CA PRO A 266 -12.85 12.83 10.79
C PRO A 266 -12.71 11.30 10.89
N LEU A 267 -12.16 10.66 9.85
CA LEU A 267 -12.02 9.21 9.73
C LEU A 267 -10.56 8.80 9.50
N SER A 268 -9.60 9.71 9.69
CA SER A 268 -8.17 9.45 9.47
C SER A 268 -7.58 8.41 10.42
N GLY A 269 -6.36 7.96 10.11
CA GLY A 269 -5.63 6.99 10.91
C GLY A 269 -6.08 5.55 10.67
N ARG A 270 -6.62 5.23 9.48
CA ARG A 270 -7.04 3.87 9.15
C ARG A 270 -6.82 3.50 7.69
N ILE A 271 -6.69 2.22 7.45
CA ILE A 271 -6.81 1.63 6.12
C ILE A 271 -8.30 1.54 5.80
N HIS A 272 -8.75 2.20 4.72
CA HIS A 272 -10.16 2.17 4.31
C HIS A 272 -10.50 0.85 3.64
N HIS A 273 -9.69 0.42 2.67
CA HIS A 273 -9.82 -0.86 2.00
C HIS A 273 -8.50 -1.32 1.39
N ALA A 274 -8.44 -2.61 1.11
CA ALA A 274 -7.47 -3.23 0.23
C ALA A 274 -8.13 -3.57 -1.09
N SER A 275 -7.40 -3.46 -2.21
CA SER A 275 -7.83 -3.89 -3.52
C SER A 275 -7.02 -5.08 -3.99
N MET A 276 -7.72 -6.05 -4.58
CA MET A 276 -7.14 -7.27 -5.15
C MET A 276 -7.36 -7.29 -6.66
N ALA A 277 -6.34 -7.71 -7.39
CA ALA A 277 -6.41 -7.88 -8.84
C ALA A 277 -7.01 -9.23 -9.21
N VAL A 278 -7.88 -9.22 -10.22
CA VAL A 278 -8.46 -10.41 -10.83
C VAL A 278 -8.31 -10.33 -12.35
N ASP A 279 -8.15 -11.47 -12.99
CA ASP A 279 -8.21 -11.53 -14.46
C ASP A 279 -9.67 -11.56 -14.94
N ASP A 280 -9.85 -11.13 -16.20
CA ASP A 280 -11.19 -11.10 -16.83
C ASP A 280 -12.23 -10.37 -15.96
N PHE A 281 -11.87 -9.19 -15.47
CA PHE A 281 -12.73 -8.37 -14.62
C PHE A 281 -14.02 -7.98 -15.39
N ASP A 282 -15.12 -8.49 -14.90
CA ASP A 282 -16.48 -8.20 -15.40
C ASP A 282 -17.42 -8.05 -14.21
N VAL A 283 -18.04 -6.88 -14.08
CA VAL A 283 -18.86 -6.51 -12.92
C VAL A 283 -20.07 -7.44 -12.79
N ASP A 284 -20.78 -7.73 -13.90
CA ASP A 284 -22.01 -8.53 -13.86
C ASP A 284 -21.70 -9.98 -13.50
N ARG A 285 -20.62 -10.53 -14.07
CA ARG A 285 -20.14 -11.86 -13.72
C ARG A 285 -19.76 -11.96 -12.26
N ILE A 286 -18.95 -11.01 -11.76
CA ILE A 286 -18.48 -11.01 -10.36
C ILE A 286 -19.67 -10.83 -9.41
N PHE A 287 -20.62 -9.93 -9.70
CA PHE A 287 -21.81 -9.78 -8.90
C PHE A 287 -22.65 -11.08 -8.83
N SER A 288 -22.81 -11.78 -9.95
CA SER A 288 -23.51 -13.05 -9.97
C SER A 288 -22.83 -14.11 -9.09
N LEU A 289 -21.49 -14.14 -9.07
CA LEU A 289 -20.73 -15.04 -8.20
C LEU A 289 -20.87 -14.66 -6.72
N LEU A 290 -20.76 -13.37 -6.38
CA LEU A 290 -20.90 -12.86 -5.02
C LEU A 290 -22.32 -13.08 -4.48
N GLU A 291 -23.37 -12.82 -5.29
CA GLU A 291 -24.77 -13.08 -4.93
C GLU A 291 -24.99 -14.58 -4.68
N GLY A 292 -24.49 -15.43 -5.58
CA GLY A 292 -24.54 -16.89 -5.41
C GLY A 292 -23.78 -17.39 -4.17
N TYR A 293 -22.79 -16.64 -3.70
CA TYR A 293 -22.03 -16.90 -2.47
C TYR A 293 -22.70 -16.32 -1.22
N GLY A 294 -23.79 -15.59 -1.36
CA GLY A 294 -24.61 -15.08 -0.25
C GLY A 294 -24.44 -13.60 0.07
N LEU A 295 -23.78 -12.81 -0.80
CA LEU A 295 -23.70 -11.36 -0.62
C LEU A 295 -24.95 -10.66 -1.19
N SER A 296 -25.35 -9.57 -0.55
CA SER A 296 -26.41 -8.69 -1.04
C SER A 296 -25.86 -7.68 -2.04
N ILE A 297 -26.34 -7.68 -3.28
CA ILE A 297 -25.90 -6.74 -4.31
C ILE A 297 -26.68 -5.42 -4.19
N LEU A 298 -25.96 -4.33 -3.95
CA LEU A 298 -26.53 -2.98 -3.78
C LEU A 298 -26.55 -2.16 -5.09
N GLY A 299 -25.90 -2.67 -6.16
CA GLY A 299 -25.82 -1.98 -7.46
C GLY A 299 -24.91 -0.75 -7.43
N GLU A 300 -25.21 0.26 -8.28
CA GLU A 300 -24.38 1.47 -8.43
C GLU A 300 -24.60 2.53 -7.34
N ALA A 301 -25.70 2.47 -6.62
CA ALA A 301 -26.08 3.53 -5.67
C ALA A 301 -25.58 3.31 -4.24
N GLY A 302 -24.76 2.27 -4.00
CA GLY A 302 -24.46 1.82 -2.66
C GLY A 302 -23.10 2.24 -2.13
N SER A 303 -23.07 2.42 -0.83
CA SER A 303 -21.91 2.12 0.01
C SER A 303 -22.32 0.99 0.93
N ALA A 304 -21.44 0.00 1.13
CA ALA A 304 -21.71 -1.06 2.09
C ALA A 304 -21.82 -0.49 3.50
N ASN A 305 -22.88 -0.84 4.21
CA ASN A 305 -23.15 -0.38 5.57
C ASN A 305 -23.14 -1.53 6.60
N GLY A 306 -22.74 -2.72 6.17
CA GLY A 306 -22.69 -3.93 6.98
C GLY A 306 -21.95 -5.06 6.26
N PRO A 307 -21.91 -6.26 6.85
CA PRO A 307 -21.24 -7.41 6.27
C PRO A 307 -21.99 -7.97 5.06
N LEU A 308 -21.25 -8.72 4.23
CA LEU A 308 -21.76 -9.49 3.10
C LEU A 308 -22.60 -8.65 2.12
N GLN A 309 -22.10 -7.50 1.75
CA GLN A 309 -22.69 -6.60 0.76
C GLN A 309 -21.70 -6.33 -0.37
N ALA A 310 -22.20 -6.13 -1.59
CA ALA A 310 -21.38 -5.74 -2.73
C ALA A 310 -22.03 -4.60 -3.53
N TYR A 311 -21.20 -3.70 -4.05
CA TYR A 311 -21.63 -2.58 -4.88
C TYR A 311 -20.53 -2.21 -5.90
N VAL A 312 -20.89 -1.47 -6.94
CA VAL A 312 -19.97 -0.87 -7.88
C VAL A 312 -20.06 0.65 -7.82
N ALA A 313 -18.93 1.31 -7.72
CA ALA A 313 -18.83 2.76 -7.88
C ALA A 313 -18.28 3.05 -9.28
N MET A 314 -18.96 3.88 -10.05
CA MET A 314 -18.50 4.32 -11.37
C MET A 314 -17.69 5.60 -11.20
N ARG A 315 -16.34 5.50 -11.31
CA ARG A 315 -15.47 6.67 -11.22
C ARG A 315 -15.50 7.44 -12.53
N GLY A 316 -16.12 8.62 -12.51
CA GLY A 316 -16.27 9.48 -13.68
C GLY A 316 -15.01 10.25 -14.08
N PRO A 317 -15.05 10.95 -15.24
CA PRO A 317 -13.92 11.73 -15.76
C PRO A 317 -13.51 12.90 -14.85
N ASP A 318 -14.41 13.43 -14.05
CA ASP A 318 -14.15 14.47 -13.03
C ASP A 318 -13.22 13.96 -11.91
N ARG A 319 -13.12 12.65 -11.75
CA ARG A 319 -12.23 11.97 -10.81
C ARG A 319 -11.15 11.13 -11.53
N GLY A 320 -10.85 11.44 -12.79
CA GLY A 320 -9.82 10.76 -13.57
C GLY A 320 -10.22 9.37 -14.08
N GLY A 321 -11.50 9.05 -14.16
CA GLY A 321 -12.02 7.84 -14.79
C GLY A 321 -12.37 8.06 -16.26
N ALA A 322 -12.82 6.98 -16.94
CA ALA A 322 -13.29 7.01 -18.31
C ALA A 322 -14.56 7.86 -18.50
N GLN A 323 -14.85 8.28 -19.73
CA GLN A 323 -16.06 9.05 -20.05
C GLN A 323 -17.37 8.32 -19.69
N GLN A 324 -17.41 7.01 -19.85
CA GLN A 324 -18.52 6.14 -19.46
C GLN A 324 -18.43 5.68 -17.99
N GLY A 325 -17.42 6.11 -17.26
CA GLY A 325 -17.08 5.66 -15.92
C GLY A 325 -16.10 4.48 -15.94
N THR A 326 -15.26 4.43 -14.92
CA THR A 326 -14.38 3.30 -14.58
C THR A 326 -15.03 2.53 -13.44
N PRO A 327 -15.41 1.27 -13.60
CA PRO A 327 -16.05 0.50 -12.54
C PRO A 327 -15.05 0.13 -11.44
N GLU A 328 -15.45 0.40 -10.21
CA GLU A 328 -14.72 0.04 -8.99
C GLU A 328 -15.64 -0.85 -8.15
N LEU A 329 -15.39 -2.16 -8.15
CA LEU A 329 -16.25 -3.14 -7.48
C LEU A 329 -15.79 -3.35 -6.04
N TYR A 330 -16.68 -3.16 -5.10
CA TYR A 330 -16.44 -3.32 -3.67
C TYR A 330 -17.34 -4.39 -3.08
N PHE A 331 -16.83 -5.09 -2.09
CA PHE A 331 -17.63 -5.95 -1.24
C PHE A 331 -17.12 -5.93 0.21
N THR A 332 -17.95 -6.35 1.13
CA THR A 332 -17.57 -6.56 2.53
C THR A 332 -17.58 -8.04 2.88
N ASP A 333 -16.59 -8.46 3.65
CA ASP A 333 -16.50 -9.80 4.21
C ASP A 333 -17.52 -10.03 5.34
N PRO A 334 -17.53 -11.20 6.03
CA PRO A 334 -18.46 -11.47 7.13
C PRO A 334 -18.35 -10.49 8.31
N ASP A 335 -17.21 -9.81 8.45
CA ASP A 335 -16.97 -8.82 9.50
C ASP A 335 -17.23 -7.37 9.05
N GLY A 336 -17.64 -7.18 7.79
CA GLY A 336 -17.83 -5.86 7.21
C GLY A 336 -16.52 -5.18 6.78
N ILE A 337 -15.40 -5.89 6.70
CA ILE A 337 -14.14 -5.37 6.19
C ILE A 337 -14.27 -5.16 4.69
N LEU A 338 -14.00 -3.94 4.23
CA LEU A 338 -14.17 -3.54 2.84
C LEU A 338 -12.97 -3.98 1.98
N ILE A 339 -13.28 -4.69 0.90
CA ILE A 339 -12.33 -5.14 -0.11
C ILE A 339 -12.81 -4.68 -1.47
N GLN A 340 -11.89 -4.29 -2.34
CA GLN A 340 -12.14 -3.94 -3.72
C GLN A 340 -11.59 -5.01 -4.65
N LEU A 341 -12.28 -5.30 -5.75
CA LEU A 341 -11.76 -6.09 -6.86
C LEU A 341 -11.60 -5.20 -8.08
N GLN A 342 -10.49 -5.39 -8.78
CA GLN A 342 -10.16 -4.66 -9.99
C GLN A 342 -9.50 -5.57 -11.02
N ASP A 343 -9.51 -5.14 -12.27
CA ASP A 343 -8.75 -5.81 -13.32
C ASP A 343 -7.25 -5.81 -13.03
N SER A 344 -6.54 -6.84 -13.45
CA SER A 344 -5.09 -6.94 -13.30
C SER A 344 -4.32 -5.83 -14.05
N SER A 345 -4.98 -5.12 -14.99
CA SER A 345 -4.42 -3.93 -15.65
C SER A 345 -4.59 -2.64 -14.86
N TYR A 346 -5.47 -2.60 -13.86
CA TYR A 346 -5.81 -1.38 -13.11
C TYR A 346 -4.58 -0.75 -12.42
N CYS A 347 -4.35 0.51 -12.68
CA CYS A 347 -3.27 1.29 -12.07
C CYS A 347 -3.76 2.59 -11.39
N GLY A 348 -5.09 2.74 -11.23
CA GLY A 348 -5.71 3.90 -10.62
C GLY A 348 -5.94 5.08 -11.55
N GLY A 349 -5.58 4.95 -12.84
CA GLY A 349 -5.66 6.00 -13.85
C GLY A 349 -6.96 6.05 -14.65
N ASN A 350 -6.89 6.63 -15.83
CA ASN A 350 -7.98 6.72 -16.80
C ASN A 350 -8.19 5.36 -17.51
N GLY A 351 -9.10 5.30 -18.49
CA GLY A 351 -9.50 4.07 -19.16
C GLY A 351 -10.68 3.38 -18.50
N TYR A 352 -11.35 2.48 -19.23
CA TYR A 352 -12.51 1.77 -18.70
C TYR A 352 -12.13 0.86 -17.52
N LEU A 353 -10.98 0.21 -17.60
CA LEU A 353 -10.42 -0.62 -16.51
C LEU A 353 -9.49 0.18 -15.58
N GLY A 354 -9.32 1.50 -15.78
CA GLY A 354 -8.41 2.33 -15.00
C GLY A 354 -6.94 2.06 -15.29
N GLU A 355 -6.64 1.61 -16.52
CA GLU A 355 -5.35 1.09 -16.98
C GLU A 355 -4.41 2.16 -17.55
N GLU A 356 -4.91 3.37 -17.82
CA GLU A 356 -4.14 4.47 -18.40
C GLU A 356 -3.55 5.37 -17.30
N CYS A 357 -2.33 5.10 -16.85
CA CYS A 357 -1.62 5.87 -15.85
C CYS A 357 -0.47 6.71 -16.39
N GLY A 358 0.05 7.64 -15.56
CA GLY A 358 1.16 8.52 -15.93
C GLY A 358 0.77 9.72 -16.82
N THR A 359 -0.51 9.91 -17.14
CA THR A 359 -0.99 10.95 -18.07
C THR A 359 -1.88 12.01 -17.41
N VAL A 360 -2.25 11.85 -16.14
CA VAL A 360 -3.21 12.73 -15.48
C VAL A 360 -2.47 13.82 -14.70
N GLU A 361 -2.50 15.04 -15.22
CA GLU A 361 -2.09 16.23 -14.46
C GLU A 361 -3.04 16.44 -13.26
N ASN A 362 -2.53 17.01 -12.17
CA ASN A 362 -3.33 17.35 -11.00
C ASN A 362 -4.54 18.23 -11.42
N PRO A 363 -5.78 17.75 -11.37
CA PRO A 363 -6.94 18.49 -11.88
C PRO A 363 -7.25 19.75 -11.09
N THR A 364 -6.66 19.93 -9.89
CA THR A 364 -6.86 21.13 -9.07
C THR A 364 -5.91 22.27 -9.40
N GLY A 365 -4.90 22.05 -10.28
CA GLY A 365 -3.91 23.04 -10.66
C GLY A 365 -3.06 23.60 -9.50
N ARG A 366 -3.16 23.01 -8.32
CA ARG A 366 -2.34 23.36 -7.16
C ARG A 366 -1.11 22.47 -7.17
N ASN A 367 0.00 23.01 -7.65
CA ASN A 367 1.31 22.42 -7.37
C ASN A 367 1.56 22.59 -5.86
N ASN A 368 1.56 21.50 -5.11
CA ASN A 368 1.97 21.47 -3.71
C ASN A 368 3.48 21.72 -3.57
#